data_dccafa4a6a5a9a81c8bfb12995ba659e
#
_entry.id   dccafa4a6a5a9a81c8bfb12995ba659e
#
_cell.length_a   1.000
_cell.length_b   1.000
_cell.length_c   1.000
_cell.angle_alpha   90.00
_cell.angle_beta   90.00
_cell.angle_gamma   90.00
#
_symmetry.space_group_name_H-M   'P 1'
#
loop_
_entity.id
_entity.type
_entity.pdbx_description
1 polymer ?
#
loop_
_entity_poly.entity_id
_entity_poly.type
_entity_poly.pdbx_seq_one_letter_code
_entity_poly.pdbx_strand_id
1 'polypeptide(L)'
;MSNVAGKTYGMNVITPVPPWLTWLQRLIYMVSRAIPATLSGLLGLNLIHFARWVIIKRDQWPAGETGKPRLNYDYVLFCSNFNGTWDQYIDAFADGIPHGLDLFWYASIKYPASIPITPFKTYITRNQFHTNYYYNATPGSAQRDIKAALKVYAELKKLSALYETPGAGSRADVFAAEYRKFLARIQNCLGSPGFAPIASVDTANADDNRKPFVIVRAMRAHAKQPHR
;
A
#
# COMPACT_ATOMS: atom_id res chain seq x y z
N MET A 1 -13.00 11.93 -5.90
CA MET A 1 -11.63 11.49 -5.66
C MET A 1 -11.71 10.08 -5.12
N SER A 2 -10.86 9.18 -5.57
CA SER A 2 -10.92 7.78 -5.14
C SER A 2 -9.51 7.31 -4.79
N ASN A 3 -9.36 6.74 -3.61
CA ASN A 3 -8.13 6.06 -3.20
C ASN A 3 -8.02 4.66 -3.81
N VAL A 4 -9.02 4.21 -4.56
CA VAL A 4 -9.11 2.87 -5.13
C VAL A 4 -8.92 2.92 -6.64
N ALA A 5 -8.04 2.04 -7.14
CA ALA A 5 -7.86 1.79 -8.56
C ALA A 5 -7.82 0.27 -8.81
N GLY A 6 -8.95 -0.30 -9.27
CA GLY A 6 -9.14 -1.74 -9.41
C GLY A 6 -9.11 -2.44 -8.04
N LYS A 7 -8.19 -3.40 -7.87
CA LYS A 7 -8.00 -4.13 -6.60
C LYS A 7 -7.08 -3.43 -5.59
N THR A 8 -6.55 -2.26 -5.91
CA THR A 8 -5.52 -1.60 -5.11
C THR A 8 -6.05 -0.32 -4.46
N TYR A 9 -5.70 -0.13 -3.21
CA TYR A 9 -5.96 1.07 -2.41
C TYR A 9 -4.66 1.85 -2.21
N GLY A 10 -4.68 3.17 -2.43
CA GLY A 10 -3.57 4.08 -2.18
C GLY A 10 -3.81 4.90 -0.92
N MET A 11 -2.94 4.77 0.07
CA MET A 11 -3.00 5.50 1.32
C MET A 11 -1.82 6.47 1.43
N ASN A 12 -2.11 7.71 1.81
CA ASN A 12 -1.11 8.75 2.05
C ASN A 12 -1.36 9.35 3.43
N VAL A 13 -0.36 9.28 4.31
CA VAL A 13 -0.44 9.80 5.69
C VAL A 13 0.71 10.75 5.90
N ILE A 14 0.44 11.95 6.41
CA ILE A 14 1.47 12.94 6.77
C ILE A 14 1.38 13.20 8.26
N THR A 15 2.48 12.95 8.96
CA THR A 15 2.56 13.17 10.41
C THR A 15 3.68 14.15 10.76
N PRO A 16 3.44 15.11 11.67
CA PRO A 16 4.47 16.05 12.10
C PRO A 16 5.46 15.38 13.06
N VAL A 17 6.73 15.75 12.91
CA VAL A 17 7.85 15.27 13.74
C VAL A 17 8.62 16.45 14.30
N PRO A 18 8.97 16.48 15.60
CA PRO A 18 9.84 17.50 16.15
C PRO A 18 11.20 17.51 15.44
N PRO A 19 11.73 18.67 15.01
CA PRO A 19 12.97 18.73 14.24
C PRO A 19 14.19 18.12 14.94
N TRP A 20 14.21 18.16 16.27
CA TRP A 20 15.28 17.58 17.07
C TRP A 20 15.25 16.03 17.14
N LEU A 21 14.10 15.39 16.79
CA LEU A 21 13.96 13.93 16.67
C LEU A 21 14.16 13.41 15.25
N THR A 22 14.22 14.27 14.25
CA THR A 22 14.31 13.88 12.84
C THR A 22 15.56 13.05 12.54
N TRP A 23 16.69 13.33 13.22
CA TRP A 23 17.92 12.56 13.07
C TRP A 23 17.73 11.11 13.55
N LEU A 24 17.06 10.92 14.68
CA LEU A 24 16.76 9.60 15.23
C LEU A 24 15.84 8.82 14.30
N GLN A 25 14.79 9.47 13.78
CA GLN A 25 13.89 8.87 12.81
C GLN A 25 14.63 8.40 11.53
N ARG A 26 15.58 9.22 11.07
CA ARG A 26 16.44 8.82 9.94
C ARG A 26 17.31 7.62 10.27
N LEU A 27 17.89 7.59 11.45
CA LEU A 27 18.71 6.47 11.91
C LEU A 27 17.88 5.18 11.96
N ILE A 28 16.65 5.22 12.49
CA ILE A 28 15.73 4.09 12.52
C ILE A 28 15.50 3.56 11.08
N TYR A 29 15.21 4.42 10.13
CA TYR A 29 14.98 4.02 8.74
C TYR A 29 16.23 3.44 8.08
N MET A 30 17.41 3.99 8.37
CA MET A 30 18.68 3.46 7.87
C MET A 30 18.97 2.07 8.42
N VAL A 31 18.79 1.86 9.72
CA VAL A 31 19.00 0.55 10.37
C VAL A 31 17.99 -0.47 9.84
N SER A 32 16.71 -0.10 9.73
CA SER A 32 15.66 -0.98 9.21
C SER A 32 15.92 -1.38 7.75
N ARG A 33 16.50 -0.48 6.95
CA ARG A 33 16.93 -0.79 5.58
C ARG A 33 18.11 -1.76 5.54
N ALA A 34 19.05 -1.62 6.48
CA ALA A 34 20.23 -2.48 6.56
C ALA A 34 19.89 -3.90 7.06
N ILE A 35 18.81 -4.03 7.85
CA ILE A 35 18.37 -5.31 8.43
C ILE A 35 16.97 -5.66 7.90
N PRO A 36 16.85 -6.27 6.70
CA PRO A 36 15.56 -6.60 6.10
C PRO A 36 14.69 -7.52 6.97
N ALA A 37 15.30 -8.28 7.88
CA ALA A 37 14.59 -9.16 8.81
C ALA A 37 13.61 -8.40 9.73
N THR A 38 13.84 -7.11 10.01
CA THR A 38 12.93 -6.27 10.82
C THR A 38 11.57 -6.07 10.17
N LEU A 39 11.48 -6.23 8.85
CA LEU A 39 10.26 -6.10 8.06
C LEU A 39 9.73 -7.45 7.53
N SER A 40 10.31 -8.57 7.97
CA SER A 40 9.92 -9.91 7.48
C SER A 40 8.44 -10.24 7.74
N GLY A 41 7.87 -9.72 8.83
CA GLY A 41 6.42 -9.82 9.10
C GLY A 41 5.55 -9.20 8.00
N LEU A 42 6.00 -8.11 7.37
CA LEU A 42 5.30 -7.48 6.25
C LEU A 42 5.24 -8.37 5.01
N LEU A 43 6.28 -9.17 4.77
CA LEU A 43 6.35 -10.05 3.60
C LEU A 43 5.30 -11.15 3.65
N GLY A 44 4.87 -11.54 4.85
CA GLY A 44 3.80 -12.53 5.07
C GLY A 44 2.40 -12.00 4.79
N LEU A 45 2.18 -10.69 4.88
CA LEU A 45 0.86 -10.08 4.79
C LEU A 45 0.28 -10.05 3.37
N ASN A 46 0.89 -10.51 2.34
CA ASN A 46 0.38 -10.64 0.96
C ASN A 46 -0.66 -9.59 0.47
N LEU A 47 -0.77 -8.47 1.19
CA LEU A 47 -1.70 -7.37 0.93
C LEU A 47 -0.99 -6.17 0.32
N ILE A 48 0.29 -5.98 0.64
CA ILE A 48 1.04 -4.76 0.36
C ILE A 48 1.79 -4.90 -0.95
N HIS A 49 1.56 -3.98 -1.88
CA HIS A 49 2.38 -3.83 -3.06
C HIS A 49 3.65 -3.04 -2.76
N PHE A 50 3.46 -1.84 -2.22
CA PHE A 50 4.53 -0.91 -1.90
C PHE A 50 4.21 -0.16 -0.61
N ALA A 51 5.24 0.12 0.18
CA ALA A 51 5.18 1.04 1.30
C ALA A 51 6.46 1.88 1.31
N ARG A 52 6.33 3.17 1.57
CA ARG A 52 7.47 4.08 1.64
C ARG A 52 7.26 5.14 2.72
N TRP A 53 8.35 5.50 3.38
CA TRP A 53 8.42 6.61 4.32
C TRP A 53 9.39 7.65 3.78
N VAL A 54 8.99 8.90 3.80
CA VAL A 54 9.80 10.03 3.36
C VAL A 54 9.81 11.08 4.45
N ILE A 55 10.99 11.53 4.86
CA ILE A 55 11.13 12.65 5.77
C ILE A 55 11.23 13.93 4.93
N ILE A 56 10.29 14.84 5.12
CA ILE A 56 10.25 16.16 4.51
C ILE A 56 10.62 17.17 5.59
N LYS A 57 11.79 17.77 5.49
CA LYS A 57 12.21 18.79 6.44
C LYS A 57 11.46 20.10 6.22
N ARG A 58 11.24 20.83 7.31
CA ARG A 58 10.56 22.14 7.29
C ARG A 58 11.20 23.17 6.37
N ASP A 59 12.52 23.07 6.11
CA ASP A 59 13.29 23.95 5.24
C ASP A 59 13.31 23.52 3.76
N GLN A 60 12.81 22.31 3.44
CA GLN A 60 12.77 21.73 2.09
C GLN A 60 11.51 22.10 1.29
N TRP A 61 10.56 22.79 1.91
CA TRP A 61 9.36 23.19 1.21
C TRP A 61 9.67 24.30 0.18
N PRO A 62 9.03 24.24 -1.00
CA PRO A 62 9.21 25.26 -2.02
C PRO A 62 8.74 26.64 -1.52
N ALA A 63 9.36 27.68 -2.02
CA ALA A 63 8.87 29.03 -1.81
C ALA A 63 7.59 29.26 -2.64
N GLY A 64 6.54 29.73 -1.99
CA GLY A 64 5.36 30.26 -2.67
C GLY A 64 5.52 31.76 -3.00
N GLU A 65 4.45 32.38 -3.48
CA GLU A 65 4.42 33.84 -3.81
C GLU A 65 4.80 34.73 -2.61
N THR A 66 4.47 34.29 -1.39
CA THR A 66 4.77 34.99 -0.14
C THR A 66 6.09 34.57 0.52
N GLY A 67 6.93 33.81 -0.19
CA GLY A 67 8.19 33.27 0.31
C GLY A 67 8.07 31.84 0.85
N LYS A 68 9.11 31.38 1.56
CA LYS A 68 9.11 30.04 2.16
C LYS A 68 8.17 29.99 3.37
N PRO A 69 7.34 28.94 3.50
CA PRO A 69 6.47 28.77 4.66
C PRO A 69 7.33 28.57 5.94
N ARG A 70 6.95 29.24 7.02
CA ARG A 70 7.56 29.04 8.35
C ARG A 70 6.85 27.88 9.04
N LEU A 71 7.42 26.68 8.94
CA LEU A 71 6.89 25.48 9.57
C LEU A 71 7.64 25.18 10.87
N ASN A 72 6.90 24.79 11.90
CA ASN A 72 7.46 24.45 13.21
C ASN A 72 8.01 23.00 13.27
N TYR A 73 7.56 22.13 12.39
CA TYR A 73 7.83 20.70 12.40
C TYR A 73 8.42 20.22 11.09
N ASP A 74 9.19 19.16 11.15
CA ASP A 74 9.46 18.30 10.01
C ASP A 74 8.28 17.35 9.83
N TYR A 75 8.18 16.66 8.70
CA TYR A 75 7.05 15.79 8.40
C TYR A 75 7.53 14.43 7.93
N VAL A 76 6.83 13.38 8.35
CA VAL A 76 6.94 12.05 7.76
C VAL A 76 5.75 11.84 6.85
N LEU A 77 6.02 11.65 5.57
CA LEU A 77 5.06 11.19 4.58
C LEU A 77 5.17 9.68 4.46
N PHE A 78 4.09 8.98 4.78
CA PHE A 78 3.92 7.56 4.54
C PHE A 78 2.98 7.36 3.36
N CYS A 79 3.43 6.59 2.37
CA CYS A 79 2.58 6.17 1.26
C CYS A 79 2.58 4.65 1.17
N SER A 80 1.41 4.07 1.01
CA SER A 80 1.25 2.64 0.84
C SER A 80 0.23 2.31 -0.24
N ASN A 81 0.50 1.23 -0.96
CA ASN A 81 -0.41 0.63 -1.92
C ASN A 81 -0.69 -0.80 -1.49
N PHE A 82 -1.93 -1.14 -1.26
CA PHE A 82 -2.33 -2.44 -0.73
C PHE A 82 -3.64 -2.93 -1.34
N ASN A 83 -3.97 -4.19 -1.11
CA ASN A 83 -5.23 -4.80 -1.51
C ASN A 83 -6.14 -4.98 -0.29
N GLY A 84 -7.44 -5.02 -0.52
CA GLY A 84 -8.44 -5.16 0.53
C GLY A 84 -8.97 -3.82 1.02
N THR A 85 -9.70 -3.85 2.13
CA THR A 85 -10.26 -2.65 2.75
C THR A 85 -9.22 -1.94 3.63
N TRP A 86 -9.44 -0.66 3.87
CA TRP A 86 -8.61 0.14 4.76
C TRP A 86 -8.54 -0.46 6.17
N ASP A 87 -9.70 -0.89 6.71
CA ASP A 87 -9.77 -1.50 8.04
C ASP A 87 -8.95 -2.79 8.12
N GLN A 88 -9.13 -3.71 7.17
CA GLN A 88 -8.36 -4.95 7.11
C GLN A 88 -6.85 -4.70 7.04
N TYR A 89 -6.45 -3.68 6.29
CA TYR A 89 -5.05 -3.31 6.18
C TYR A 89 -4.48 -2.80 7.50
N ILE A 90 -5.16 -1.87 8.18
CA ILE A 90 -4.71 -1.32 9.46
C ILE A 90 -4.70 -2.39 10.55
N ASP A 91 -5.73 -3.23 10.61
CA ASP A 91 -5.80 -4.35 11.56
C ASP A 91 -4.66 -5.35 11.34
N ALA A 92 -4.43 -5.76 10.09
CA ALA A 92 -3.34 -6.68 9.76
C ALA A 92 -1.95 -6.12 10.13
N PHE A 93 -1.76 -4.81 10.01
CA PHE A 93 -0.51 -4.15 10.43
C PHE A 93 -0.36 -4.12 11.96
N ALA A 94 -1.41 -3.72 12.67
CA ALA A 94 -1.37 -3.63 14.12
C ALA A 94 -1.19 -5.01 14.78
N ASP A 95 -1.78 -6.05 14.19
CA ASP A 95 -1.65 -7.43 14.69
C ASP A 95 -0.31 -8.08 14.28
N GLY A 96 0.12 -7.82 13.04
CA GLY A 96 1.28 -8.50 12.46
C GLY A 96 2.64 -7.92 12.88
N ILE A 97 2.73 -6.60 13.04
CA ILE A 97 4.00 -5.89 13.32
C ILE A 97 3.83 -4.69 14.25
N PRO A 98 3.18 -4.83 15.42
CA PRO A 98 2.91 -3.68 16.29
C PRO A 98 4.19 -2.91 16.67
N HIS A 99 5.23 -3.60 17.09
CA HIS A 99 6.51 -2.97 17.48
C HIS A 99 7.21 -2.30 16.28
N GLY A 100 7.06 -2.85 15.07
CA GLY A 100 7.58 -2.24 13.85
C GLY A 100 6.88 -0.92 13.54
N LEU A 101 5.55 -0.88 13.66
CA LEU A 101 4.77 0.35 13.49
C LEU A 101 5.17 1.40 14.53
N ASP A 102 5.23 1.01 15.80
CA ASP A 102 5.59 1.92 16.89
C ASP A 102 6.98 2.52 16.66
N LEU A 103 7.93 1.73 16.19
CA LEU A 103 9.27 2.20 15.85
C LEU A 103 9.27 3.19 14.69
N PHE A 104 8.48 2.92 13.64
CA PHE A 104 8.43 3.77 12.44
C PHE A 104 7.69 5.08 12.63
N TRP A 105 6.76 5.17 13.60
CA TRP A 105 6.04 6.40 13.96
C TRP A 105 6.46 6.99 15.30
N TYR A 106 7.49 6.43 15.94
CA TYR A 106 7.94 6.82 17.28
C TYR A 106 8.08 8.34 17.50
N ALA A 107 8.68 9.03 16.54
CA ALA A 107 8.91 10.47 16.64
C ALA A 107 7.69 11.32 16.21
N SER A 108 6.62 10.72 15.73
CA SER A 108 5.45 11.46 15.26
C SER A 108 4.64 12.02 16.43
N ILE A 109 4.29 13.30 16.33
CA ILE A 109 3.59 14.02 17.41
C ILE A 109 2.20 13.40 17.63
N LYS A 110 1.88 13.18 18.91
CA LYS A 110 0.60 12.58 19.35
C LYS A 110 0.34 11.19 18.78
N TYR A 111 1.38 10.48 18.40
CA TYR A 111 1.24 9.08 18.02
C TYR A 111 0.80 8.25 19.23
N PRO A 112 -0.33 7.50 19.16
CA PRO A 112 -0.94 6.86 20.33
C PRO A 112 -0.41 5.45 20.62
N ALA A 113 0.63 4.99 19.92
CA ALA A 113 1.00 3.60 19.70
C ALA A 113 0.01 2.85 18.77
N SER A 114 0.45 1.68 18.25
CA SER A 114 -0.36 0.86 17.35
C SER A 114 -1.46 0.07 18.07
N ILE A 115 -1.24 -0.20 19.34
CA ILE A 115 -2.19 -0.88 20.24
C ILE A 115 -2.44 0.04 21.46
N PRO A 116 -3.73 0.27 21.82
CA PRO A 116 -4.95 -0.28 21.26
C PRO A 116 -5.29 0.29 19.87
N ILE A 117 -5.96 -0.52 19.04
CA ILE A 117 -6.17 -0.24 17.62
C ILE A 117 -7.04 0.99 17.33
N THR A 118 -8.05 1.28 18.16
CA THR A 118 -9.00 2.37 17.93
C THR A 118 -8.36 3.75 17.94
N PRO A 119 -7.52 4.13 18.93
CA PRO A 119 -6.76 5.37 18.88
C PRO A 119 -5.83 5.45 17.66
N PHE A 120 -5.20 4.33 17.29
CA PHE A 120 -4.34 4.26 16.12
C PHE A 120 -5.11 4.52 14.83
N LYS A 121 -6.25 3.83 14.59
CA LYS A 121 -7.13 4.10 13.45
C LYS A 121 -7.54 5.57 13.38
N THR A 122 -7.94 6.14 14.50
CA THR A 122 -8.30 7.56 14.58
C THR A 122 -7.12 8.47 14.23
N TYR A 123 -5.93 8.15 14.70
CA TYR A 123 -4.72 8.89 14.38
C TYR A 123 -4.39 8.86 12.88
N ILE A 124 -4.41 7.68 12.28
CA ILE A 124 -4.15 7.51 10.85
C ILE A 124 -5.20 8.26 10.02
N THR A 125 -6.49 8.11 10.33
CA THR A 125 -7.57 8.80 9.60
C THR A 125 -7.43 10.32 9.64
N ARG A 126 -7.04 10.89 10.79
CA ARG A 126 -6.86 12.35 10.93
C ARG A 126 -5.67 12.91 10.18
N ASN A 127 -4.66 12.07 9.92
CA ASN A 127 -3.43 12.45 9.22
C ASN A 127 -3.38 11.94 7.77
N GLN A 128 -4.46 11.30 7.31
CA GLN A 128 -4.57 10.75 5.97
C GLN A 128 -5.08 11.79 4.98
N PHE A 129 -4.49 11.78 3.79
CA PHE A 129 -4.90 12.61 2.66
C PHE A 129 -5.43 11.75 1.53
N HIS A 130 -6.52 12.20 0.93
CA HIS A 130 -7.11 11.51 -0.20
C HIS A 130 -6.31 11.74 -1.48
N THR A 131 -6.21 10.69 -2.29
CA THR A 131 -5.59 10.75 -3.59
C THR A 131 -6.50 11.49 -4.57
N ASN A 132 -5.97 12.51 -5.24
CA ASN A 132 -6.71 13.24 -6.28
C ASN A 132 -6.83 12.43 -7.56
N TYR A 133 -5.74 11.75 -7.94
CA TYR A 133 -5.68 10.87 -9.10
C TYR A 133 -4.83 9.65 -8.77
N TYR A 134 -5.38 8.47 -8.99
CA TYR A 134 -4.71 7.20 -8.75
C TYR A 134 -4.79 6.31 -9.99
N TYR A 135 -3.64 6.04 -10.58
CA TYR A 135 -3.49 5.16 -11.73
C TYR A 135 -2.92 3.80 -11.30
N ASN A 136 -3.50 2.74 -11.82
CA ASN A 136 -3.00 1.38 -11.66
C ASN A 136 -2.91 0.71 -13.03
N ALA A 137 -1.70 0.34 -13.44
CA ALA A 137 -1.46 -0.32 -14.73
C ALA A 137 -2.03 -1.74 -14.81
N THR A 138 -2.24 -2.39 -13.65
CA THR A 138 -2.78 -3.76 -13.55
C THR A 138 -3.98 -3.81 -12.61
N PRO A 139 -5.09 -3.13 -12.93
CA PRO A 139 -6.21 -2.94 -12.00
C PRO A 139 -6.88 -4.25 -11.59
N GLY A 140 -6.80 -5.31 -12.41
CA GLY A 140 -7.35 -6.63 -12.12
C GLY A 140 -6.51 -7.52 -11.21
N SER A 141 -5.28 -7.10 -10.85
CA SER A 141 -4.33 -7.95 -10.14
C SER A 141 -4.10 -7.49 -8.70
N ALA A 142 -4.30 -8.42 -7.77
CA ALA A 142 -3.84 -8.26 -6.38
C ALA A 142 -2.36 -8.69 -6.26
N GLN A 143 -1.71 -8.29 -5.21
CA GLN A 143 -0.32 -8.68 -4.92
C GLN A 143 -0.15 -10.20 -4.89
N ARG A 144 -1.14 -10.92 -4.34
CA ARG A 144 -1.19 -12.38 -4.34
C ARG A 144 -1.25 -12.95 -5.76
N ASP A 145 -2.02 -12.34 -6.66
CA ASP A 145 -2.14 -12.78 -8.05
C ASP A 145 -0.81 -12.62 -8.78
N ILE A 146 -0.08 -11.53 -8.53
CA ILE A 146 1.24 -11.29 -9.11
C ILE A 146 2.26 -12.34 -8.61
N LYS A 147 2.30 -12.63 -7.32
CA LYS A 147 3.18 -13.67 -6.75
C LYS A 147 2.84 -15.04 -7.32
N ALA A 148 1.55 -15.36 -7.46
CA ALA A 148 1.09 -16.61 -8.05
C ALA A 148 1.52 -16.71 -9.52
N ALA A 149 1.35 -15.66 -10.31
CA ALA A 149 1.78 -15.63 -11.71
C ALA A 149 3.31 -15.83 -11.86
N LEU A 150 4.11 -15.19 -11.01
CA LEU A 150 5.56 -15.37 -10.99
C LEU A 150 5.96 -16.83 -10.67
N LYS A 151 5.26 -17.47 -9.73
CA LYS A 151 5.49 -18.88 -9.41
C LYS A 151 5.11 -19.79 -10.57
N VAL A 152 3.94 -19.57 -11.18
CA VAL A 152 3.50 -20.32 -12.38
C VAL A 152 4.52 -20.16 -13.50
N TYR A 153 5.00 -18.95 -13.75
CA TYR A 153 6.01 -18.69 -14.76
C TYR A 153 7.32 -19.45 -14.49
N ALA A 154 7.80 -19.44 -13.24
CA ALA A 154 9.01 -20.18 -12.86
C ALA A 154 8.86 -21.69 -13.05
N GLU A 155 7.71 -22.27 -12.67
CA GLU A 155 7.44 -23.68 -12.87
C GLU A 155 7.24 -24.05 -14.34
N LEU A 156 6.63 -23.18 -15.15
CA LEU A 156 6.48 -23.36 -16.58
C LEU A 156 7.84 -23.37 -17.30
N LYS A 157 8.77 -22.51 -16.90
CA LYS A 157 10.14 -22.53 -17.43
C LYS A 157 10.84 -23.85 -17.19
N LYS A 158 10.65 -24.48 -16.02
CA LYS A 158 11.21 -25.80 -15.74
C LYS A 158 10.62 -26.86 -16.65
N LEU A 159 9.31 -26.82 -16.89
CA LEU A 159 8.62 -27.74 -17.79
C LEU A 159 9.08 -27.56 -19.24
N SER A 160 9.24 -26.30 -19.70
CA SER A 160 9.77 -25.98 -21.04
C SER A 160 11.18 -26.49 -21.24
N ALA A 161 12.06 -26.28 -20.26
CA ALA A 161 13.44 -26.75 -20.32
C ALA A 161 13.52 -28.29 -20.41
N LEU A 162 12.60 -29.02 -19.72
CA LEU A 162 12.51 -30.46 -19.84
C LEU A 162 12.09 -30.88 -21.26
N TYR A 163 11.11 -30.19 -21.84
CA TYR A 163 10.62 -30.46 -23.20
C TYR A 163 11.70 -30.23 -24.26
N GLU A 164 12.55 -29.23 -24.07
CA GLU A 164 13.67 -28.90 -24.98
C GLU A 164 14.87 -29.86 -24.82
N THR A 165 14.89 -30.71 -23.76
CA THR A 165 15.98 -31.66 -23.54
C THR A 165 15.87 -32.84 -24.54
N PRO A 166 16.91 -33.12 -25.36
CA PRO A 166 16.87 -34.22 -26.32
C PRO A 166 16.52 -35.57 -25.66
N GLY A 167 15.53 -36.23 -26.20
CA GLY A 167 15.09 -37.55 -25.72
C GLY A 167 14.11 -37.55 -24.53
N ALA A 168 14.03 -36.49 -23.74
CA ALA A 168 13.08 -36.40 -22.63
C ALA A 168 11.71 -35.86 -23.09
N GLY A 169 11.71 -34.82 -23.94
CA GLY A 169 10.47 -34.19 -24.43
C GLY A 169 9.76 -35.00 -25.53
N SER A 170 10.44 -35.95 -26.20
CA SER A 170 9.83 -36.80 -27.21
C SER A 170 9.05 -38.03 -26.62
N ARG A 171 9.18 -38.29 -25.30
CA ARG A 171 8.46 -39.36 -24.62
C ARG A 171 7.21 -38.78 -23.93
N ALA A 172 6.06 -39.02 -24.51
CA ALA A 172 4.77 -38.52 -24.03
C ALA A 172 4.47 -38.90 -22.58
N ASP A 173 4.89 -40.13 -22.16
CA ASP A 173 4.75 -40.65 -20.81
C ASP A 173 5.56 -39.80 -19.77
N VAL A 174 6.81 -39.47 -20.11
CA VAL A 174 7.70 -38.65 -19.26
C VAL A 174 7.15 -37.26 -19.13
N PHE A 175 6.76 -36.64 -20.26
CA PHE A 175 6.15 -35.29 -20.26
C PHE A 175 4.85 -35.27 -19.45
N ALA A 176 3.96 -36.26 -19.64
CA ALA A 176 2.72 -36.32 -18.89
C ALA A 176 2.92 -36.45 -17.37
N ALA A 177 3.94 -37.21 -16.94
CA ALA A 177 4.27 -37.33 -15.54
C ALA A 177 4.76 -36.00 -14.94
N GLU A 178 5.67 -35.30 -15.63
CA GLU A 178 6.16 -33.99 -15.17
C GLU A 178 5.10 -32.90 -15.26
N TYR A 179 4.23 -32.93 -16.27
CA TYR A 179 3.10 -32.02 -16.37
C TYR A 179 2.11 -32.18 -15.19
N ARG A 180 1.84 -33.42 -14.76
CA ARG A 180 1.01 -33.67 -13.54
C ARG A 180 1.66 -33.10 -12.28
N LYS A 181 2.98 -33.25 -12.14
CA LYS A 181 3.73 -32.63 -11.02
C LYS A 181 3.69 -31.11 -11.10
N PHE A 182 3.83 -30.53 -12.29
CA PHE A 182 3.67 -29.10 -12.52
C PHE A 182 2.29 -28.62 -12.06
N LEU A 183 1.22 -29.25 -12.51
CA LEU A 183 -0.16 -28.92 -12.10
C LEU A 183 -0.33 -29.00 -10.58
N ALA A 184 0.18 -30.05 -9.95
CA ALA A 184 0.12 -30.20 -8.49
C ALA A 184 0.83 -29.08 -7.74
N ARG A 185 1.96 -28.57 -8.26
CA ARG A 185 2.71 -27.46 -7.65
C ARG A 185 2.03 -26.10 -7.82
N ILE A 186 1.25 -25.89 -8.89
CA ILE A 186 0.62 -24.62 -9.18
C ILE A 186 -0.88 -24.57 -8.86
N GLN A 187 -1.51 -25.66 -8.45
CA GLN A 187 -2.97 -25.76 -8.25
C GLN A 187 -3.55 -24.64 -7.37
N ASN A 188 -2.78 -24.18 -6.36
CA ASN A 188 -3.18 -23.09 -5.47
C ASN A 188 -2.64 -21.72 -5.90
N CYS A 189 -2.04 -21.62 -7.10
CA CYS A 189 -1.42 -20.41 -7.61
C CYS A 189 -2.24 -19.77 -8.73
N LEU A 190 -3.41 -20.32 -9.05
CA LEU A 190 -4.33 -19.72 -10.00
C LEU A 190 -5.04 -18.57 -9.28
N GLY A 191 -4.65 -17.36 -9.62
CA GLY A 191 -5.31 -16.15 -9.11
C GLY A 191 -6.70 -16.00 -9.71
N SER A 192 -7.48 -15.09 -9.13
CA SER A 192 -8.75 -14.65 -9.69
C SER A 192 -8.57 -13.24 -10.25
N PRO A 193 -8.05 -13.08 -11.47
CA PRO A 193 -7.90 -11.77 -12.08
C PRO A 193 -9.28 -11.13 -12.24
N GLY A 194 -9.32 -9.80 -12.20
CA GLY A 194 -10.56 -9.04 -12.31
C GLY A 194 -10.56 -7.86 -11.34
N PHE A 195 -11.58 -7.05 -11.41
CA PHE A 195 -11.74 -5.89 -10.52
C PHE A 195 -12.17 -6.34 -9.13
N ALA A 196 -11.73 -5.59 -8.11
CA ALA A 196 -12.22 -5.78 -6.77
C ALA A 196 -13.74 -5.53 -6.72
N PRO A 197 -14.51 -6.29 -5.95
CA PRO A 197 -15.90 -5.98 -5.69
C PRO A 197 -16.04 -4.58 -5.09
N ILE A 198 -17.12 -3.88 -5.42
CA ILE A 198 -17.44 -2.54 -4.86
C ILE A 198 -17.51 -2.59 -3.33
N ALA A 199 -17.89 -3.73 -2.76
CA ALA A 199 -17.93 -3.96 -1.31
C ALA A 199 -16.58 -3.93 -0.60
N SER A 200 -15.45 -3.93 -1.35
CA SER A 200 -14.11 -3.73 -0.78
C SER A 200 -13.73 -2.25 -0.62
N VAL A 201 -14.66 -1.35 -0.81
CA VAL A 201 -14.47 0.07 -0.55
C VAL A 201 -14.45 0.27 0.97
N ASP A 202 -13.42 0.94 1.42
CA ASP A 202 -13.22 1.34 2.80
C ASP A 202 -14.41 2.13 3.36
N THR A 203 -15.05 1.58 4.37
CA THR A 203 -16.19 2.22 5.02
C THR A 203 -15.79 3.44 5.84
N ALA A 204 -14.57 3.47 6.38
CA ALA A 204 -14.06 4.62 7.13
C ALA A 204 -13.88 5.87 6.23
N ASN A 205 -13.59 5.68 4.95
CA ASN A 205 -13.49 6.75 3.96
C ASN A 205 -14.77 6.94 3.13
N ALA A 206 -15.79 6.09 3.28
CA ALA A 206 -17.03 6.23 2.53
C ALA A 206 -17.72 7.58 2.82
N ASP A 207 -17.68 8.03 4.06
CA ASP A 207 -18.23 9.33 4.47
C ASP A 207 -17.34 10.49 4.02
N ASP A 208 -16.02 10.33 4.04
CA ASP A 208 -15.08 11.32 3.53
C ASP A 208 -15.08 11.41 2.01
N ASN A 209 -15.32 10.31 1.31
CA ASN A 209 -15.54 10.33 -0.15
C ASN A 209 -16.86 11.01 -0.56
N ARG A 210 -17.84 11.08 0.33
CA ARG A 210 -19.09 11.84 0.10
C ARG A 210 -18.88 13.35 0.24
N LYS A 211 -17.98 13.80 1.12
CA LYS A 211 -17.70 15.24 1.36
C LYS A 211 -17.26 16.00 0.10
N PRO A 212 -16.34 15.50 -0.74
CA PRO A 212 -15.98 16.18 -1.98
C PRO A 212 -17.16 16.36 -2.95
N PHE A 213 -18.06 15.38 -3.03
CA PHE A 213 -19.28 15.50 -3.84
C PHE A 213 -20.22 16.59 -3.29
N VAL A 214 -20.32 16.72 -1.99
CA VAL A 214 -21.10 17.78 -1.33
C VAL A 214 -20.46 19.14 -1.59
N ILE A 215 -19.13 19.25 -1.48
CA ILE A 215 -18.39 20.50 -1.75
C ILE A 215 -18.51 20.91 -3.22
N VAL A 216 -18.31 19.98 -4.16
CA VAL A 216 -18.45 20.25 -5.60
C VAL A 216 -19.90 20.63 -5.95
N ARG A 217 -20.89 20.02 -5.30
CA ARG A 217 -22.31 20.37 -5.48
C ARG A 217 -22.62 21.75 -4.91
N ALA A 218 -22.07 22.09 -3.74
CA ALA A 218 -22.19 23.42 -3.14
C ALA A 218 -21.49 24.50 -4.00
N MET A 219 -20.28 24.25 -4.50
CA MET A 219 -19.58 25.15 -5.41
C MET A 219 -20.34 25.35 -6.71
N ARG A 220 -20.93 24.30 -7.30
CA ARG A 220 -21.78 24.42 -8.49
C ARG A 220 -23.08 25.16 -8.23
N ALA A 221 -23.64 25.07 -7.02
CA ALA A 221 -24.81 25.83 -6.61
C ALA A 221 -24.48 27.32 -6.44
N HIS A 222 -23.32 27.65 -5.85
CA HIS A 222 -22.84 29.05 -5.76
C HIS A 222 -22.52 29.67 -7.12
N ALA A 223 -21.91 28.90 -8.03
CA ALA A 223 -21.59 29.39 -9.38
C ALA A 223 -22.83 29.66 -10.26
N LYS A 224 -24.00 29.17 -9.86
CA LYS A 224 -25.28 29.41 -10.56
C LYS A 224 -26.12 30.54 -9.97
N GLN A 225 -25.69 31.18 -8.89
CA GLN A 225 -26.35 32.38 -8.39
C GLN A 225 -25.90 33.56 -9.23
N PRO A 226 -26.77 34.21 -9.99
CA PRO A 226 -26.40 35.44 -10.69
C PRO A 226 -26.04 36.50 -9.64
N HIS A 227 -24.90 37.15 -9.85
CA HIS A 227 -24.54 38.31 -9.06
C HIS A 227 -25.67 39.37 -9.18
N ARG A 228 -26.36 39.61 -8.07
CA ARG A 228 -27.25 40.75 -7.93
C ARG A 228 -26.48 41.98 -7.48
#